data_f4bf0610fc8b7094196abab566d1a470
#
_entry.id   f4bf0610fc8b7094196abab566d1a470
#
_cell.length_a   1.000
_cell.length_b   1.000
_cell.length_c   1.000
_cell.angle_alpha   90.00
_cell.angle_beta   90.00
_cell.angle_gamma   90.00
#
_symmetry.space_group_name_H-M   'P 1'
#
loop_
_entity.id
_entity.type
_entity.pdbx_description
1 polymer ?
#
loop_
_entity_poly.entity_id
_entity_poly.type
_entity_poly.pdbx_seq_one_letter_code
_entity_poly.pdbx_strand_id
1 'polypeptide(L)'
;HLHDNPYFMKTDLVLGLNYINGSWTGHRINKSKKKIKVDIDHFEDYLFSIKHYIRDRNVMKAGKVCLKTKCFNGNGGICSQVGGFDKRKDHAFLNGHLLKAHFGKLLYLTKAKKYDNVVNIRFKCINWNESFNELLENYEKHIDLLNKYTEK
;
A
#
# COMPACT_ATOMS: atom_id res chain seq x y z
N HIS A 1 -2.11 -18.48 13.37
CA HIS A 1 -3.56 -18.41 13.42
C HIS A 1 -4.08 -18.31 11.99
N LEU A 2 -4.95 -19.23 11.59
CA LEU A 2 -5.56 -19.25 10.27
C LEU A 2 -6.60 -18.12 10.19
N HIS A 3 -6.75 -17.51 9.02
CA HIS A 3 -7.76 -16.48 8.79
C HIS A 3 -9.15 -17.12 8.91
N ASP A 4 -10.05 -16.48 9.67
CA ASP A 4 -11.41 -17.01 9.90
C ASP A 4 -12.28 -17.01 8.61
N ASN A 5 -11.80 -16.39 7.52
CA ASN A 5 -12.50 -16.38 6.25
C ASN A 5 -11.84 -17.34 5.25
N PRO A 6 -12.45 -18.51 4.99
CA PRO A 6 -11.91 -19.52 4.07
C PRO A 6 -11.81 -19.04 2.62
N TYR A 7 -12.50 -17.95 2.25
CA TYR A 7 -12.40 -17.38 0.91
C TYR A 7 -10.98 -16.96 0.55
N PHE A 8 -10.20 -16.41 1.50
CA PHE A 8 -8.83 -15.98 1.28
C PHE A 8 -7.80 -17.11 1.36
N MET A 9 -8.21 -18.31 1.72
CA MET A 9 -7.35 -19.48 1.93
C MET A 9 -7.36 -20.47 0.76
N LYS A 10 -7.95 -20.09 -0.36
CA LYS A 10 -8.13 -20.98 -1.52
C LYS A 10 -6.85 -21.28 -2.30
N THR A 11 -5.84 -20.44 -2.16
CA THR A 11 -4.59 -20.55 -2.91
C THR A 11 -3.39 -20.60 -1.98
N ASP A 12 -2.42 -21.46 -2.26
CA ASP A 12 -1.20 -21.58 -1.44
C ASP A 12 -0.32 -20.34 -1.58
N LEU A 13 -0.02 -19.99 -2.82
CA LEU A 13 0.81 -18.84 -3.17
C LEU A 13 0.18 -18.09 -4.35
N VAL A 14 0.15 -16.78 -4.25
CA VAL A 14 -0.26 -15.88 -5.33
C VAL A 14 0.90 -14.95 -5.65
N LEU A 15 1.24 -14.87 -6.93
CA LEU A 15 2.26 -14.00 -7.46
C LEU A 15 1.63 -12.83 -8.19
N GLY A 16 2.26 -11.66 -8.20
CA GLY A 16 1.79 -10.47 -8.90
C GLY A 16 1.80 -9.23 -8.02
N LEU A 17 1.01 -8.23 -8.39
CA LEU A 17 0.79 -7.06 -7.54
C LEU A 17 -0.19 -7.44 -6.43
N ASN A 18 0.36 -7.88 -5.31
CA ASN A 18 -0.39 -8.24 -4.12
C ASN A 18 -0.21 -7.18 -3.01
N TYR A 19 -1.24 -7.03 -2.18
CA TYR A 19 -1.18 -6.18 -1.01
C TYR A 19 -0.25 -6.77 0.05
N ILE A 20 0.79 -6.02 0.42
CA ILE A 20 1.70 -6.35 1.52
C ILE A 20 1.10 -5.72 2.78
N ASN A 21 0.54 -6.55 3.65
CA ASN A 21 0.00 -6.08 4.92
C ASN A 21 1.15 -5.77 5.90
N GLY A 22 1.14 -4.58 6.51
CA GLY A 22 2.15 -4.16 7.49
C GLY A 22 2.22 -5.02 8.75
N SER A 23 1.26 -5.92 8.99
CA SER A 23 1.26 -6.80 10.16
C SER A 23 2.36 -7.86 10.13
N TRP A 24 2.72 -8.36 8.95
CA TRP A 24 3.81 -9.32 8.78
C TRP A 24 4.27 -9.37 7.33
N THR A 25 5.53 -9.13 7.11
CA THR A 25 6.16 -9.22 5.79
C THR A 25 7.55 -9.86 5.91
N GLY A 26 7.91 -10.64 4.90
CA GLY A 26 9.26 -11.17 4.74
C GLY A 26 9.92 -10.51 3.52
N HIS A 27 11.15 -10.06 3.68
CA HIS A 27 11.90 -9.46 2.57
C HIS A 27 13.17 -10.26 2.29
N ARG A 28 13.40 -10.56 1.02
CA ARG A 28 14.72 -11.01 0.60
C ARG A 28 15.65 -9.79 0.57
N ILE A 29 16.65 -9.78 1.43
CA ILE A 29 17.69 -8.74 1.45
C ILE A 29 18.51 -8.87 0.16
N ASN A 30 18.47 -7.82 -0.66
CA ASN A 30 19.34 -7.68 -1.82
C ASN A 30 20.14 -6.39 -1.67
N LYS A 31 21.43 -6.54 -1.31
CA LYS A 31 22.34 -5.41 -1.04
C LYS A 31 22.60 -4.55 -2.28
N SER A 32 22.43 -5.09 -3.48
CA SER A 32 22.64 -4.38 -4.75
C SER A 32 21.46 -3.51 -5.17
N LYS A 33 20.28 -3.67 -4.57
CA LYS A 33 19.08 -2.91 -4.91
C LYS A 33 18.87 -1.72 -3.97
N LYS A 34 18.45 -0.58 -4.54
CA LYS A 34 18.07 0.62 -3.78
C LYS A 34 17.01 0.26 -2.73
N LYS A 35 17.21 0.72 -1.50
CA LYS A 35 16.25 0.55 -0.41
C LYS A 35 14.93 1.25 -0.77
N ILE A 36 13.81 0.57 -0.58
CA ILE A 36 12.50 1.17 -0.75
C ILE A 36 12.21 2.09 0.44
N LYS A 37 11.92 3.35 0.14
CA LYS A 37 11.40 4.32 1.10
C LYS A 37 9.90 4.47 0.90
N VAL A 38 9.19 4.74 1.99
CA VAL A 38 7.76 5.07 2.01
C VAL A 38 7.65 6.45 2.64
N ASP A 39 7.03 7.36 1.92
CA ASP A 39 7.00 8.80 2.14
C ASP A 39 5.57 9.34 2.30
N ILE A 40 4.62 8.47 2.58
CA ILE A 40 3.24 8.80 2.93
C ILE A 40 2.85 8.09 4.23
N ASP A 41 1.98 8.72 5.01
CA ASP A 41 1.55 8.26 6.33
C ASP A 41 0.23 7.49 6.33
N HIS A 42 -0.46 7.44 5.19
CA HIS A 42 -1.67 6.66 5.00
C HIS A 42 -1.65 5.97 3.63
N PHE A 43 -2.09 4.70 3.56
CA PHE A 43 -1.89 3.82 2.41
C PHE A 43 -0.42 3.50 2.11
N GLU A 44 0.45 3.64 3.10
CA GLU A 44 1.87 3.28 3.06
C GLU A 44 2.09 1.84 2.59
N ASP A 45 1.24 0.91 3.03
CA ASP A 45 1.27 -0.50 2.63
C ASP A 45 1.01 -0.68 1.12
N TYR A 46 0.11 0.14 0.55
CA TYR A 46 -0.16 0.13 -0.89
C TYR A 46 1.01 0.67 -1.69
N LEU A 47 1.58 1.81 -1.26
CA LEU A 47 2.77 2.37 -1.91
C LEU A 47 3.95 1.41 -1.82
N PHE A 48 4.15 0.79 -0.66
CA PHE A 48 5.19 -0.21 -0.46
C PHE A 48 5.02 -1.41 -1.40
N SER A 49 3.80 -1.91 -1.53
CA SER A 49 3.46 -3.00 -2.45
C SER A 49 3.75 -2.63 -3.91
N ILE A 50 3.37 -1.42 -4.32
CA ILE A 50 3.63 -0.91 -5.68
C ILE A 50 5.14 -0.79 -5.94
N LYS A 51 5.88 -0.15 -5.04
CA LYS A 51 7.34 0.03 -5.18
C LYS A 51 8.07 -1.32 -5.26
N HIS A 52 7.67 -2.30 -4.44
CA HIS A 52 8.20 -3.66 -4.52
C HIS A 52 7.84 -4.35 -5.84
N TYR A 53 6.59 -4.25 -6.26
CA TYR A 53 6.16 -4.85 -7.52
C TYR A 53 6.93 -4.28 -8.71
N ILE A 54 7.10 -2.96 -8.78
CA ILE A 54 7.84 -2.32 -9.88
C ILE A 54 9.32 -2.72 -9.86
N ARG A 55 9.96 -2.69 -8.68
CA ARG A 55 11.40 -3.00 -8.53
C ARG A 55 11.71 -4.49 -8.72
N ASP A 56 10.91 -5.34 -8.12
CA ASP A 56 11.17 -6.78 -8.01
C ASP A 56 10.35 -7.62 -8.98
N ARG A 57 9.45 -6.98 -9.73
CA ARG A 57 8.52 -7.58 -10.70
C ARG A 57 7.50 -8.52 -10.08
N ASN A 58 7.50 -8.64 -8.77
CA ASN A 58 6.62 -9.56 -8.10
C ASN A 58 6.47 -9.29 -6.61
N VAL A 59 5.29 -9.54 -6.11
CA VAL A 59 4.97 -9.64 -4.68
C VAL A 59 4.32 -10.99 -4.47
N MET A 60 4.94 -11.82 -3.63
CA MET A 60 4.40 -13.13 -3.28
C MET A 60 3.49 -13.01 -2.06
N LYS A 61 2.27 -13.52 -2.17
CA LYS A 61 1.32 -13.62 -1.06
C LYS A 61 1.09 -15.09 -0.72
N ALA A 62 1.33 -15.43 0.55
CA ALA A 62 0.95 -16.74 1.09
C ALA A 62 -0.54 -16.71 1.50
N GLY A 63 -1.38 -17.44 0.79
CA GLY A 63 -2.84 -17.40 0.98
C GLY A 63 -3.34 -18.21 2.17
N LYS A 64 -2.56 -19.19 2.65
CA LYS A 64 -2.95 -20.07 3.77
C LYS A 64 -2.40 -19.66 5.13
N VAL A 65 -1.65 -18.54 5.20
CA VAL A 65 -1.06 -18.04 6.43
C VAL A 65 -1.65 -16.68 6.75
N CYS A 66 -2.18 -16.51 7.94
CA CYS A 66 -2.68 -15.23 8.42
C CYS A 66 -2.30 -15.03 9.89
N LEU A 67 -1.94 -13.80 10.23
CA LEU A 67 -1.74 -13.37 11.61
C LEU A 67 -3.04 -12.75 12.14
N LYS A 68 -3.49 -13.22 13.29
CA LYS A 68 -4.58 -12.56 14.03
C LYS A 68 -3.98 -11.38 14.80
N THR A 69 -4.35 -10.17 14.40
CA THR A 69 -3.94 -8.94 15.08
C THR A 69 -5.14 -8.25 15.70
N LYS A 70 -4.97 -7.61 16.87
CA LYS A 70 -5.98 -6.76 17.49
C LYS A 70 -5.85 -5.33 16.96
N CYS A 71 -6.06 -5.13 15.65
CA CYS A 71 -5.71 -3.88 14.98
C CYS A 71 -6.57 -2.67 15.33
N PHE A 72 -7.78 -2.83 15.87
CA PHE A 72 -8.74 -1.72 15.94
C PHE A 72 -9.16 -1.30 17.36
N ASN A 73 -8.78 -2.05 18.40
CA ASN A 73 -9.24 -1.80 19.78
C ASN A 73 -8.10 -1.56 20.78
N GLY A 74 -6.88 -1.31 20.32
CA GLY A 74 -5.73 -1.04 21.17
C GLY A 74 -5.47 0.47 21.34
N ASN A 75 -5.12 0.90 22.55
CA ASN A 75 -4.51 2.22 22.75
C ASN A 75 -3.15 2.23 22.05
N GLY A 76 -2.98 3.09 21.08
CA GLY A 76 -1.79 3.17 20.23
C GLY A 76 -2.09 2.67 18.80
N GLY A 77 -1.54 3.33 17.83
CA GLY A 77 -1.72 3.06 16.42
C GLY A 77 -1.87 4.35 15.63
N ILE A 78 -1.98 4.25 14.32
CA ILE A 78 -2.02 5.43 13.42
C ILE A 78 -3.11 6.44 13.84
N CYS A 79 -4.28 5.98 14.31
CA CYS A 79 -5.34 6.89 14.72
C CYS A 79 -4.96 7.82 15.87
N SER A 80 -4.17 7.33 16.84
CA SER A 80 -3.69 8.18 17.95
C SER A 80 -2.55 9.10 17.53
N GLN A 81 -1.73 8.67 16.56
CA GLN A 81 -0.59 9.46 16.07
C GLN A 81 -1.02 10.62 15.16
N VAL A 82 -2.04 10.44 14.33
CA VAL A 82 -2.53 11.48 13.39
C VAL A 82 -3.61 12.40 13.98
N GLY A 83 -3.88 12.35 15.29
CA GLY A 83 -4.82 13.24 15.94
C GLY A 83 -6.30 12.89 15.76
N GLY A 84 -6.63 11.62 15.58
CA GLY A 84 -7.99 11.11 15.58
C GLY A 84 -8.52 10.63 14.22
N PHE A 85 -9.77 10.15 14.25
CA PHE A 85 -10.38 9.46 13.11
C PHE A 85 -10.67 10.42 11.93
N ASP A 86 -11.04 11.67 12.20
CA ASP A 86 -11.38 12.61 11.14
C ASP A 86 -10.15 13.07 10.35
N LYS A 87 -9.07 13.42 11.03
CA LYS A 87 -7.80 13.72 10.37
C LYS A 87 -7.30 12.55 9.55
N ARG A 88 -7.51 11.33 10.04
CA ARG A 88 -7.18 10.12 9.26
C ARG A 88 -7.96 10.01 7.96
N LYS A 89 -9.23 10.46 7.91
CA LYS A 89 -10.02 10.49 6.66
C LYS A 89 -9.42 11.45 5.64
N ASP A 90 -9.00 12.64 6.09
CA ASP A 90 -8.38 13.64 5.21
C ASP A 90 -7.06 13.12 4.61
N HIS A 91 -6.21 12.52 5.43
CA HIS A 91 -4.99 11.86 4.97
C HIS A 91 -5.29 10.70 4.00
N ALA A 92 -6.31 9.89 4.29
CA ALA A 92 -6.75 8.83 3.40
C ALA A 92 -7.20 9.38 2.04
N PHE A 93 -7.96 10.47 2.05
CA PHE A 93 -8.43 11.11 0.83
C PHE A 93 -7.25 11.64 0.00
N LEU A 94 -6.38 12.45 0.60
CA LEU A 94 -5.24 13.07 -0.08
C LEU A 94 -4.27 12.01 -0.62
N ASN A 95 -3.84 11.08 0.21
CA ASN A 95 -2.88 10.04 -0.19
C ASN A 95 -3.48 9.05 -1.20
N GLY A 96 -4.77 8.73 -1.07
CA GLY A 96 -5.47 7.91 -2.05
C GLY A 96 -5.51 8.56 -3.44
N HIS A 97 -5.81 9.84 -3.52
CA HIS A 97 -5.80 10.58 -4.79
C HIS A 97 -4.40 10.77 -5.35
N LEU A 98 -3.39 11.03 -4.50
CA LEU A 98 -1.98 11.07 -4.91
C LEU A 98 -1.56 9.74 -5.55
N LEU A 99 -1.82 8.62 -4.88
CA LEU A 99 -1.52 7.31 -5.44
C LEU A 99 -2.28 7.03 -6.74
N LYS A 100 -3.54 7.45 -6.83
CA LYS A 100 -4.33 7.31 -8.04
C LYS A 100 -3.78 8.14 -9.19
N ALA A 101 -3.31 9.35 -8.94
CA ALA A 101 -2.74 10.23 -9.96
C ALA A 101 -1.47 9.62 -10.58
N HIS A 102 -0.58 9.06 -9.75
CA HIS A 102 0.67 8.48 -10.23
C HIS A 102 0.55 7.03 -10.69
N PHE A 103 -0.22 6.23 -9.99
CA PHE A 103 -0.30 4.78 -10.22
C PHE A 103 -1.69 4.31 -10.70
N GLY A 104 -2.42 5.18 -11.37
CA GLY A 104 -3.77 4.87 -11.85
C GLY A 104 -3.87 3.71 -12.85
N LYS A 105 -2.76 3.31 -13.46
CA LYS A 105 -2.68 2.06 -14.24
C LYS A 105 -2.74 0.82 -13.34
N LEU A 106 -2.20 0.89 -12.12
CA LEU A 106 -2.06 -0.21 -11.18
C LEU A 106 -3.20 -0.33 -10.18
N LEU A 107 -3.91 0.77 -9.92
CA LEU A 107 -4.94 0.82 -8.88
C LEU A 107 -6.16 1.66 -9.27
N TYR A 108 -7.23 1.48 -8.52
CA TYR A 108 -8.42 2.35 -8.57
C TYR A 108 -8.93 2.63 -7.16
N LEU A 109 -9.62 3.77 -7.02
CA LEU A 109 -10.27 4.16 -5.77
C LEU A 109 -11.70 3.61 -5.75
N THR A 110 -12.15 3.21 -4.57
CA THR A 110 -13.53 2.84 -4.30
C THR A 110 -14.03 3.61 -3.08
N LYS A 111 -15.34 3.85 -3.01
CA LYS A 111 -15.95 4.37 -1.78
C LYS A 111 -15.95 3.31 -0.69
N ALA A 112 -15.68 3.71 0.54
CA ALA A 112 -15.86 2.81 1.68
C ALA A 112 -17.35 2.58 1.91
N LYS A 113 -17.76 1.30 2.05
CA LYS A 113 -19.19 0.95 2.24
C LYS A 113 -19.79 1.51 3.53
N LYS A 114 -18.96 1.76 4.54
CA LYS A 114 -19.40 2.09 5.90
C LYS A 114 -19.30 3.57 6.24
N TYR A 115 -18.55 4.34 5.48
CA TYR A 115 -18.28 5.75 5.79
C TYR A 115 -18.33 6.58 4.52
N ASP A 116 -19.17 7.63 4.52
CA ASP A 116 -19.16 8.62 3.47
C ASP A 116 -17.82 9.37 3.48
N ASN A 117 -17.31 9.69 2.30
CA ASN A 117 -16.04 10.39 2.08
C ASN A 117 -14.75 9.63 2.45
N VAL A 118 -14.81 8.35 2.80
CA VAL A 118 -13.61 7.53 2.94
C VAL A 118 -13.33 6.79 1.64
N VAL A 119 -12.13 6.98 1.10
CA VAL A 119 -11.66 6.24 -0.07
C VAL A 119 -10.94 4.97 0.37
N ASN A 120 -11.14 3.91 -0.40
CA ASN A 120 -10.36 2.68 -0.33
C ASN A 120 -9.60 2.48 -1.63
N ILE A 121 -8.48 1.80 -1.56
CA ILE A 121 -7.67 1.44 -2.72
C ILE A 121 -7.87 -0.03 -3.06
N ARG A 122 -7.91 -0.34 -4.34
CA ARG A 122 -7.83 -1.71 -4.85
C ARG A 122 -6.84 -1.78 -6.00
N PHE A 123 -6.04 -2.84 -6.02
CA PHE A 123 -5.19 -3.13 -7.16
C PHE A 123 -5.99 -3.64 -8.34
N LYS A 124 -5.55 -3.30 -9.54
CA LYS A 124 -6.06 -3.88 -10.78
C LYS A 124 -5.39 -5.22 -11.04
N CYS A 125 -6.07 -6.06 -11.79
CA CYS A 125 -5.42 -7.21 -12.41
C CYS A 125 -4.50 -6.70 -13.53
N ILE A 126 -3.22 -7.03 -13.49
CA ILE A 126 -2.20 -6.45 -14.36
C ILE A 126 -1.52 -7.56 -15.14
N ASN A 127 -1.16 -7.26 -16.40
CA ASN A 127 -0.35 -8.13 -17.20
C ASN A 127 1.13 -8.04 -16.77
N TRP A 128 1.78 -9.16 -16.58
CA TRP A 128 3.17 -9.30 -16.12
C TRP A 128 4.22 -8.66 -17.05
N ASN A 129 3.88 -8.47 -18.31
CA ASN A 129 4.83 -8.04 -19.34
C ASN A 129 5.03 -6.52 -19.39
N GLU A 130 4.22 -5.75 -18.63
CA GLU A 130 4.34 -4.30 -18.62
C GLU A 130 5.42 -3.82 -17.65
N SER A 131 6.17 -2.79 -18.07
CA SER A 131 7.08 -2.05 -17.20
C SER A 131 6.40 -0.80 -16.67
N PHE A 132 6.52 -0.58 -15.36
CA PHE A 132 5.94 0.57 -14.67
C PHE A 132 7.01 1.49 -14.05
N ASN A 133 8.27 1.37 -14.51
CA ASN A 133 9.38 2.17 -13.98
C ASN A 133 9.13 3.66 -14.12
N GLU A 134 8.60 4.09 -15.26
CA GLU A 134 8.25 5.50 -15.52
C GLU A 134 7.26 6.07 -14.49
N LEU A 135 6.27 5.27 -14.08
CA LEU A 135 5.31 5.70 -13.05
C LEU A 135 6.00 5.95 -11.70
N LEU A 136 6.96 5.10 -11.34
CA LEU A 136 7.71 5.25 -10.11
C LEU A 136 8.66 6.46 -10.18
N GLU A 137 9.35 6.65 -11.29
CA GLU A 137 10.23 7.81 -11.49
C GLU A 137 9.46 9.13 -11.41
N ASN A 138 8.30 9.21 -12.05
CA ASN A 138 7.46 10.40 -12.01
C ASN A 138 6.92 10.68 -10.59
N TYR A 139 6.56 9.64 -9.84
CA TYR A 139 6.18 9.77 -8.44
C TYR A 139 7.33 10.28 -7.59
N GLU A 140 8.53 9.67 -7.67
CA GLU A 140 9.71 10.08 -6.90
C GLU A 140 10.09 11.53 -7.18
N LYS A 141 10.10 11.96 -8.45
CA LYS A 141 10.34 13.37 -8.82
C LYS A 141 9.32 14.33 -8.21
N HIS A 142 8.04 13.97 -8.19
CA HIS A 142 6.99 14.81 -7.60
C HIS A 142 7.17 14.96 -6.10
N ILE A 143 7.44 13.87 -5.39
CA ILE A 143 7.68 13.91 -3.93
C ILE A 143 8.93 14.72 -3.60
N ASP A 144 10.02 14.57 -4.35
CA ASP A 144 11.23 15.36 -4.17
C ASP A 144 10.99 16.86 -4.37
N LEU A 145 10.13 17.25 -5.32
CA LEU A 145 9.72 18.63 -5.49
C LEU A 145 8.89 19.13 -4.31
N LEU A 146 7.89 18.38 -3.87
CA LEU A 146 7.05 18.76 -2.73
C LEU A 146 7.90 18.98 -1.47
N ASN A 147 8.82 18.07 -1.17
CA ASN A 147 9.70 18.19 0.00
C ASN A 147 10.57 19.47 -0.05
N LYS A 148 11.09 19.84 -1.22
CA LYS A 148 11.85 21.10 -1.39
C LYS A 148 11.02 22.37 -1.13
N TYR A 149 9.71 22.31 -1.31
CA TYR A 149 8.81 23.45 -1.04
C TYR A 149 8.32 23.49 0.41
N THR A 150 8.27 22.34 1.11
CA THR A 150 7.82 22.27 2.49
C THR A 150 8.94 22.51 3.52
N GLU A 151 10.21 22.39 3.13
CA GLU A 151 11.39 22.69 3.98
C GLU A 151 11.75 24.20 4.03
N LYS A 152 10.95 25.08 3.41
CA LYS A 152 11.06 26.55 3.48
C LYS A 152 10.03 27.13 4.43
#